data_72254d253a2364dd656643eb69964e35
#
_entry.id   72254d253a2364dd656643eb69964e35
#
_cell.length_a   1.000
_cell.length_b   1.000
_cell.length_c   1.000
_cell.angle_alpha   90.00
_cell.angle_beta   90.00
_cell.angle_gamma   90.00
#
_symmetry.space_group_name_H-M   'P 1'
#
loop_
_entity.id
_entity.type
_entity.pdbx_description
1 polymer ?
#
loop_
_entity_poly.entity_id
_entity_poly.type
_entity_poly.pdbx_seq_one_letter_code
_entity_poly.pdbx_strand_id
1 'polypeptide(L)'
;QRTRVEHYIALARDAGARVVTGGGRPAGLPRGWYVEPTILAGVDNAMRVAREEIFGPVLCLIPHDGDDDAVRIANDSPYGLSGGVWSADAERGLAIAKRLRTGSIAINGTYPPFPRVPFGGFKESGLGRELGPDGLHSFLEPRSIGLPAALRPDAGN
;
A
#
# COMPACT_ATOMS: atom_id res chain seq x y z
N GLN A 1 20.57 0.86 5.03
CA GLN A 1 19.18 1.32 5.14
C GLN A 1 19.02 2.57 6.02
N ARG A 2 19.67 2.65 7.20
CA ARG A 2 19.60 3.84 8.06
C ARG A 2 19.96 5.13 7.32
N THR A 3 21.07 5.15 6.59
CA THR A 3 21.52 6.32 5.81
C THR A 3 20.45 6.76 4.79
N ARG A 4 19.78 5.79 4.14
CA ARG A 4 18.67 6.08 3.23
C ARG A 4 17.52 6.78 3.96
N VAL A 5 17.10 6.27 5.12
CA VAL A 5 16.01 6.87 5.91
C VAL A 5 16.36 8.28 6.37
N GLU A 6 17.58 8.46 6.92
CA GLU A 6 18.09 9.77 7.35
C GLU A 6 18.12 10.77 6.18
N HIS A 7 18.50 10.32 4.99
CA HIS A 7 18.49 11.14 3.78
C HIS A 7 17.08 11.62 3.40
N TYR A 8 16.06 10.73 3.43
CA TYR A 8 14.68 11.16 3.14
C TYR A 8 14.12 12.13 4.18
N ILE A 9 14.49 11.96 5.47
CA ILE A 9 14.10 12.91 6.50
C ILE A 9 14.73 14.29 6.23
N ALA A 10 15.98 14.34 5.81
CA ALA A 10 16.64 15.57 5.42
C ALA A 10 15.96 16.21 4.19
N LEU A 11 15.73 15.43 3.13
CA LEU A 11 15.01 15.90 1.93
C LEU A 11 13.64 16.50 2.26
N ALA A 12 12.90 15.88 3.20
CA ALA A 12 11.62 16.39 3.62
C ALA A 12 11.74 17.76 4.31
N ARG A 13 12.73 17.92 5.21
CA ARG A 13 13.00 19.21 5.87
C ARG A 13 13.38 20.30 4.86
N ASP A 14 14.26 19.97 3.92
CA ASP A 14 14.71 20.89 2.89
C ASP A 14 13.57 21.31 1.95
N ALA A 15 12.58 20.43 1.74
CA ALA A 15 11.36 20.71 1.00
C ALA A 15 10.28 21.44 1.82
N GLY A 16 10.54 21.78 3.09
CA GLY A 16 9.64 22.54 3.95
C GLY A 16 8.70 21.71 4.82
N ALA A 17 8.81 20.37 4.81
CA ALA A 17 8.04 19.53 5.73
C ALA A 17 8.52 19.70 7.18
N ARG A 18 7.59 19.69 8.11
CA ARG A 18 7.86 19.84 9.54
C ARG A 18 7.96 18.47 10.21
N VAL A 19 9.06 18.20 10.90
CA VAL A 19 9.19 17.02 11.76
C VAL A 19 8.35 17.24 13.04
N VAL A 20 7.35 16.41 13.24
CA VAL A 20 6.46 16.47 14.41
C VAL A 20 7.06 15.70 15.58
N THR A 21 7.65 14.53 15.28
CA THR A 21 8.35 13.70 16.25
C THR A 21 9.46 12.91 15.58
N GLY A 22 10.46 12.46 16.33
CA GLY A 22 11.59 11.72 15.81
C GLY A 22 12.52 12.58 14.95
N GLY A 23 12.96 12.03 13.85
CA GLY A 23 13.78 12.72 12.86
C GLY A 23 15.27 12.58 13.05
N GLY A 24 15.70 11.67 13.92
CA GLY A 24 17.11 11.45 14.25
C GLY A 24 17.40 10.05 14.76
N ARG A 25 18.54 9.94 15.40
CA ARG A 25 18.97 8.73 16.12
C ARG A 25 18.61 8.86 17.59
N PRO A 26 18.12 7.80 18.24
CA PRO A 26 17.81 7.85 19.68
C PRO A 26 19.09 8.08 20.50
N ALA A 27 19.09 9.11 21.33
CA ALA A 27 20.25 9.52 22.11
C ALA A 27 20.74 8.44 23.10
N GLY A 28 19.82 7.59 23.59
CA GLY A 28 20.13 6.51 24.54
C GLY A 28 20.73 5.25 23.91
N LEU A 29 20.86 5.18 22.56
CA LEU A 29 21.31 3.98 21.84
C LEU A 29 22.51 4.30 20.95
N PRO A 30 23.74 4.41 21.52
CA PRO A 30 24.92 4.84 20.74
C PRO A 30 25.40 3.79 19.73
N ARG A 31 24.97 2.53 19.87
CA ARG A 31 25.30 1.41 18.98
C ARG A 31 24.07 0.89 18.28
N GLY A 32 24.21 0.37 17.04
CA GLY A 32 23.15 -0.20 16.25
C GLY A 32 22.67 0.73 15.14
N TRP A 33 21.61 0.29 14.44
CA TRP A 33 21.11 0.92 13.21
C TRP A 33 19.72 1.55 13.43
N TYR A 34 19.53 2.16 14.59
CA TYR A 34 18.26 2.75 15.00
C TYR A 34 17.99 4.10 14.31
N VAL A 35 16.74 4.32 13.99
CA VAL A 35 16.15 5.61 13.63
C VAL A 35 14.89 5.79 14.45
N GLU A 36 14.68 6.97 15.01
CA GLU A 36 13.44 7.26 15.75
C GLU A 36 12.23 7.18 14.82
N PRO A 37 11.10 6.59 15.27
CA PRO A 37 9.85 6.72 14.56
C PRO A 37 9.55 8.19 14.29
N THR A 38 9.37 8.53 13.02
CA THR A 38 9.34 9.91 12.54
C THR A 38 8.01 10.23 11.90
N ILE A 39 7.40 11.34 12.27
CA ILE A 39 6.19 11.89 11.65
C ILE A 39 6.53 13.24 11.01
N LEU A 40 6.22 13.34 9.72
CA LEU A 40 6.37 14.54 8.90
C LEU A 40 5.00 15.14 8.62
N ALA A 41 4.80 16.41 8.89
CA ALA A 41 3.58 17.16 8.59
C ALA A 41 3.86 18.30 7.62
N GLY A 42 2.80 18.80 6.97
CA GLY A 42 2.92 19.80 5.91
C GLY A 42 3.57 19.23 4.65
N VAL A 43 3.40 17.92 4.45
CA VAL A 43 3.90 17.23 3.26
C VAL A 43 2.90 17.46 2.12
N ASP A 44 3.42 17.87 0.97
CA ASP A 44 2.68 17.88 -0.30
C ASP A 44 2.90 16.54 -1.02
N ASN A 45 1.86 16.06 -1.70
CA ASN A 45 1.91 14.78 -2.42
C ASN A 45 2.93 14.76 -3.58
N ALA A 46 3.39 15.92 -4.06
CA ALA A 46 4.45 16.03 -5.06
C ALA A 46 5.86 15.92 -4.48
N MET A 47 6.03 16.01 -3.16
CA MET A 47 7.34 15.89 -2.52
C MET A 47 7.91 14.47 -2.71
N ARG A 48 9.21 14.36 -2.93
CA ARG A 48 9.89 13.05 -3.09
C ARG A 48 9.64 12.10 -1.91
N VAL A 49 9.58 12.63 -0.70
CA VAL A 49 9.31 11.85 0.53
C VAL A 49 7.92 11.22 0.54
N ALA A 50 6.94 11.78 -0.19
CA ALA A 50 5.61 11.22 -0.35
C ALA A 50 5.49 10.25 -1.54
N ARG A 51 6.38 10.36 -2.51
CA ARG A 51 6.29 9.61 -3.78
C ARG A 51 7.23 8.42 -3.86
N GLU A 52 8.35 8.46 -3.16
CA GLU A 52 9.36 7.41 -3.19
C GLU A 52 9.27 6.52 -1.95
N GLU A 53 9.60 5.25 -2.10
CA GLU A 53 9.59 4.30 -1.00
C GLU A 53 10.80 4.50 -0.08
N ILE A 54 10.56 4.99 1.12
CA ILE A 54 11.62 5.23 2.13
C ILE A 54 12.13 3.91 2.70
N PHE A 55 11.24 2.97 2.94
CA PHE A 55 11.47 1.69 3.60
C PHE A 55 12.05 1.85 5.01
N GLY A 56 11.38 2.67 5.83
CA GLY A 56 11.81 2.98 7.20
C GLY A 56 10.67 3.56 8.06
N PRO A 57 10.91 3.83 9.34
CA PRO A 57 9.88 4.27 10.28
C PRO A 57 9.55 5.76 10.11
N VAL A 58 9.08 6.13 8.92
CA VAL A 58 8.70 7.51 8.57
C VAL A 58 7.26 7.54 8.05
N LEU A 59 6.44 8.40 8.62
CA LEU A 59 5.06 8.64 8.22
C LEU A 59 4.90 10.07 7.74
N CYS A 60 4.31 10.25 6.56
CA CYS A 60 3.94 11.55 6.00
C CYS A 60 2.47 11.84 6.24
N LEU A 61 2.16 13.01 6.81
CA LEU A 61 0.80 13.51 6.96
C LEU A 61 0.51 14.51 5.85
N ILE A 62 -0.40 14.14 4.97
CA ILE A 62 -0.86 14.95 3.85
C ILE A 62 -2.32 15.33 4.14
N PRO A 63 -2.64 16.62 4.33
CA PRO A 63 -4.02 17.05 4.51
C PRO A 63 -4.80 16.88 3.21
N HIS A 64 -6.10 16.67 3.31
CA HIS A 64 -7.01 16.57 2.18
C HIS A 64 -8.30 17.34 2.42
N ASP A 65 -8.98 17.75 1.36
CA ASP A 65 -10.24 18.47 1.39
C ASP A 65 -11.39 17.55 0.92
N GLY A 66 -11.88 16.76 1.87
CA GLY A 66 -12.98 15.81 1.63
C GLY A 66 -12.55 14.48 1.00
N ASP A 67 -13.54 13.60 0.80
CA ASP A 67 -13.32 12.19 0.38
C ASP A 67 -12.77 12.08 -1.02
N ASP A 68 -13.22 12.93 -1.94
CA ASP A 68 -12.75 12.90 -3.33
C ASP A 68 -11.28 13.28 -3.43
N ASP A 69 -10.87 14.27 -2.67
CA ASP A 69 -9.47 14.71 -2.63
C ASP A 69 -8.59 13.65 -1.93
N ALA A 70 -9.06 13.06 -0.84
CA ALA A 70 -8.36 11.94 -0.17
C ALA A 70 -8.11 10.77 -1.13
N VAL A 71 -9.13 10.37 -1.90
CA VAL A 71 -9.03 9.30 -2.91
C VAL A 71 -8.08 9.70 -4.03
N ARG A 72 -8.14 10.94 -4.49
CA ARG A 72 -7.24 11.46 -5.52
C ARG A 72 -5.79 11.40 -5.06
N ILE A 73 -5.48 11.91 -3.87
CA ILE A 73 -4.13 11.90 -3.28
C ILE A 73 -3.63 10.47 -3.10
N ALA A 74 -4.44 9.58 -2.50
CA ALA A 74 -4.05 8.19 -2.26
C ALA A 74 -3.81 7.42 -3.56
N ASN A 75 -4.56 7.72 -4.62
CA ASN A 75 -4.38 7.08 -5.92
C ASN A 75 -3.25 7.69 -6.77
N ASP A 76 -2.84 8.90 -6.48
CA ASP A 76 -1.71 9.57 -7.14
C ASP A 76 -0.37 9.11 -6.52
N SER A 77 -0.10 7.82 -6.66
CA SER A 77 1.13 7.16 -6.26
C SER A 77 1.50 6.11 -7.31
N PRO A 78 2.79 5.86 -7.59
CA PRO A 78 3.20 4.74 -8.44
C PRO A 78 2.93 3.39 -7.78
N TYR A 79 2.74 3.35 -6.48
CA TYR A 79 2.52 2.14 -5.70
C TYR A 79 1.03 1.88 -5.40
N GLY A 80 0.73 0.63 -5.06
CA GLY A 80 -0.61 0.20 -4.69
C GLY A 80 -0.61 -1.20 -4.06
N LEU A 81 0.22 -1.45 -3.04
CA LEU A 81 0.25 -2.74 -2.38
C LEU A 81 -0.93 -2.89 -1.43
N SER A 82 -1.03 -1.99 -0.47
CA SER A 82 -2.08 -2.03 0.53
C SER A 82 -2.49 -0.62 0.96
N GLY A 83 -3.61 -0.54 1.66
CA GLY A 83 -4.10 0.71 2.24
C GLY A 83 -5.01 0.48 3.42
N GLY A 84 -5.40 1.56 4.08
CA GLY A 84 -6.36 1.54 5.17
C GLY A 84 -7.26 2.76 5.11
N VAL A 85 -8.53 2.56 5.50
CA VAL A 85 -9.51 3.63 5.67
C VAL A 85 -10.02 3.60 7.10
N TRP A 86 -9.94 4.72 7.77
CA TRP A 86 -10.46 4.88 9.12
C TRP A 86 -11.64 5.85 9.10
N SER A 87 -12.81 5.37 9.48
CA SER A 87 -14.06 6.15 9.48
C SER A 87 -14.97 5.69 10.61
N ALA A 88 -15.62 6.61 11.29
CA ALA A 88 -16.70 6.30 12.23
C ALA A 88 -17.92 5.69 11.52
N ASP A 89 -18.13 6.06 10.27
CA ASP A 89 -19.17 5.51 9.39
C ASP A 89 -18.56 4.41 8.50
N ALA A 90 -18.99 3.17 8.73
CA ALA A 90 -18.49 2.00 8.02
C ALA A 90 -18.90 1.98 6.54
N GLU A 91 -20.09 2.48 6.20
CA GLU A 91 -20.56 2.53 4.81
C GLU A 91 -19.74 3.54 4.00
N ARG A 92 -19.50 4.72 4.57
CA ARG A 92 -18.59 5.71 4.00
C ARG A 92 -17.18 5.14 3.85
N GLY A 93 -16.67 4.45 4.87
CA GLY A 93 -15.36 3.79 4.81
C GLY A 93 -15.28 2.79 3.66
N LEU A 94 -16.30 1.97 3.45
CA LEU A 94 -16.39 1.02 2.36
C LEU A 94 -16.49 1.71 0.98
N ALA A 95 -17.26 2.79 0.89
CA ALA A 95 -17.39 3.56 -0.34
C ALA A 95 -16.06 4.17 -0.78
N ILE A 96 -15.27 4.71 0.17
CA ILE A 96 -13.91 5.21 -0.09
C ILE A 96 -12.98 4.06 -0.49
N ALA A 97 -12.98 2.96 0.27
CA ALA A 97 -12.10 1.81 0.03
C ALA A 97 -12.25 1.24 -1.39
N LYS A 98 -13.48 1.15 -1.91
CA LYS A 98 -13.76 0.69 -3.29
C LYS A 98 -13.14 1.56 -4.38
N ARG A 99 -12.79 2.80 -4.08
CA ARG A 99 -12.21 3.77 -5.01
C ARG A 99 -10.67 3.79 -4.96
N LEU A 100 -10.06 3.19 -3.95
CA LEU A 100 -8.62 3.13 -3.79
C LEU A 100 -8.02 2.04 -4.69
N ARG A 101 -6.93 2.37 -5.36
CA ARG A 101 -6.24 1.48 -6.30
C ARG A 101 -5.09 0.77 -5.62
N THR A 102 -5.43 -0.14 -4.72
CA THR A 102 -4.49 -1.00 -4.00
C THR A 102 -4.97 -2.44 -4.01
N GLY A 103 -4.04 -3.37 -3.86
CA GLY A 103 -4.36 -4.80 -3.88
C GLY A 103 -5.11 -5.27 -2.64
N SER A 104 -4.87 -4.62 -1.50
CA SER A 104 -5.53 -4.94 -0.22
C SER A 104 -5.91 -3.67 0.51
N ILE A 105 -7.08 -3.65 1.15
CA ILE A 105 -7.54 -2.51 1.94
C ILE A 105 -8.17 -3.02 3.23
N ALA A 106 -7.79 -2.41 4.35
CA ALA A 106 -8.45 -2.60 5.64
C ALA A 106 -9.36 -1.42 5.97
N ILE A 107 -10.48 -1.65 6.65
CA ILE A 107 -11.35 -0.62 7.19
C ILE A 107 -11.31 -0.73 8.70
N ASN A 108 -10.94 0.37 9.38
CA ASN A 108 -10.85 0.48 10.83
C ASN A 108 -10.01 -0.63 11.50
N GLY A 109 -8.95 -1.05 10.81
CA GLY A 109 -8.10 -2.13 11.31
C GLY A 109 -6.86 -2.34 10.47
N THR A 110 -6.23 -3.47 10.68
CA THR A 110 -5.12 -3.97 9.86
C THR A 110 -5.62 -5.08 8.95
N TYR A 111 -5.05 -5.19 7.76
CA TYR A 111 -5.32 -6.31 6.86
C TYR A 111 -4.61 -7.56 7.40
N PRO A 112 -5.34 -8.56 7.87
CA PRO A 112 -4.71 -9.81 8.31
C PRO A 112 -4.33 -10.66 7.10
N PRO A 113 -3.16 -11.29 7.09
CA PRO A 113 -2.77 -12.23 6.06
C PRO A 113 -3.58 -13.53 6.21
N PHE A 114 -4.79 -13.55 5.64
CA PHE A 114 -5.56 -14.79 5.58
C PHE A 114 -5.06 -15.66 4.43
N PRO A 115 -4.69 -16.93 4.65
CA PRO A 115 -4.20 -17.83 3.60
C PRO A 115 -5.19 -18.03 2.45
N ARG A 116 -6.47 -17.73 2.66
CA ARG A 116 -7.54 -17.87 1.67
C ARG A 116 -7.84 -16.61 0.88
N VAL A 117 -7.20 -15.50 1.21
CA VAL A 117 -7.44 -14.21 0.56
C VAL A 117 -6.23 -13.85 -0.28
N PRO A 118 -6.40 -13.49 -1.56
CA PRO A 118 -5.30 -13.10 -2.42
C PRO A 118 -4.57 -11.88 -1.86
N PHE A 119 -3.24 -11.90 -1.91
CA PHE A 119 -2.37 -10.77 -1.57
C PHE A 119 -1.50 -10.41 -2.76
N GLY A 120 -1.35 -9.13 -3.04
CA GLY A 120 -0.49 -8.61 -4.11
C GLY A 120 -0.79 -7.17 -4.43
N GLY A 121 0.11 -6.54 -5.18
CA GLY A 121 0.07 -5.13 -5.48
C GLY A 121 -0.65 -4.76 -6.77
N PHE A 122 -0.97 -3.49 -6.87
CA PHE A 122 -1.32 -2.79 -8.10
C PHE A 122 -0.12 -1.93 -8.53
N LYS A 123 -0.11 -1.50 -9.77
CA LYS A 123 0.89 -0.57 -10.31
C LYS A 123 2.32 -1.12 -10.11
N GLU A 124 3.28 -0.27 -9.69
CA GLU A 124 4.68 -0.67 -9.47
C GLU A 124 4.93 -1.54 -8.22
N SER A 125 3.91 -1.71 -7.36
CA SER A 125 3.99 -2.65 -6.23
C SER A 125 4.03 -4.12 -6.66
N GLY A 126 3.83 -4.42 -7.94
CA GLY A 126 4.08 -5.72 -8.53
C GLY A 126 2.89 -6.33 -9.25
N LEU A 127 3.17 -7.42 -9.94
CA LEU A 127 2.22 -8.23 -10.71
C LEU A 127 1.94 -9.55 -9.97
N GLY A 128 0.79 -10.14 -10.30
CA GLY A 128 0.39 -11.43 -9.73
C GLY A 128 -0.23 -11.34 -8.35
N ARG A 129 -0.53 -12.50 -7.80
CA ARG A 129 -1.09 -12.66 -6.46
C ARG A 129 -0.44 -13.83 -5.76
N GLU A 130 -0.24 -13.68 -4.45
CA GLU A 130 0.07 -14.73 -3.51
C GLU A 130 -1.17 -15.09 -2.71
N LEU A 131 -1.19 -16.24 -2.08
CA LEU A 131 -2.28 -16.71 -1.25
C LEU A 131 -3.61 -16.87 -2.01
N GLY A 132 -4.60 -17.46 -1.35
CA GLY A 132 -5.90 -17.72 -1.95
C GLY A 132 -5.86 -18.61 -3.19
N PRO A 133 -7.00 -18.78 -3.87
CA PRO A 133 -7.06 -19.52 -5.14
C PRO A 133 -6.19 -18.90 -6.24
N ASP A 134 -6.13 -17.57 -6.32
CA ASP A 134 -5.35 -16.87 -7.33
C ASP A 134 -3.84 -17.11 -7.17
N GLY A 135 -3.36 -17.18 -5.92
CA GLY A 135 -1.97 -17.56 -5.64
C GLY A 135 -1.67 -18.99 -6.07
N LEU A 136 -2.58 -19.93 -5.81
CA LEU A 136 -2.44 -21.32 -6.25
C LEU A 136 -2.39 -21.43 -7.79
N HIS A 137 -3.22 -20.68 -8.48
CA HIS A 137 -3.29 -20.69 -9.94
C HIS A 137 -1.95 -20.28 -10.57
N SER A 138 -1.13 -19.49 -9.90
CA SER A 138 0.20 -19.10 -10.38
C SER A 138 1.19 -20.27 -10.50
N PHE A 139 0.90 -21.40 -9.84
CA PHE A 139 1.71 -22.63 -9.88
C PHE A 139 1.09 -23.74 -10.74
N LEU A 140 -0.01 -23.46 -11.45
CA LEU A 140 -0.71 -24.40 -12.31
C LEU A 140 -0.55 -23.99 -13.78
N GLU A 141 -0.40 -24.99 -14.63
CA GLU A 141 -0.36 -24.79 -16.08
C GLU A 141 -1.74 -25.07 -16.70
N PRO A 142 -2.43 -24.06 -17.27
CA PRO A 142 -3.67 -24.27 -17.98
C PRO A 142 -3.42 -25.03 -19.29
N ARG A 143 -4.26 -26.05 -19.58
CA ARG A 143 -4.25 -26.79 -20.83
C ARG A 143 -5.64 -26.82 -21.45
N SER A 144 -5.72 -26.53 -22.74
CA SER A 144 -6.95 -26.64 -23.51
C SER A 144 -6.98 -27.96 -24.28
N ILE A 145 -8.12 -28.66 -24.28
CA ILE A 145 -8.38 -29.85 -25.06
C ILE A 145 -9.59 -29.59 -25.97
N GLY A 146 -9.37 -29.56 -27.27
CA GLY A 146 -10.44 -29.44 -28.26
C GLY A 146 -11.14 -30.78 -28.47
N LEU A 147 -12.46 -30.79 -28.32
CA LEU A 147 -13.29 -31.97 -28.61
C LEU A 147 -14.11 -31.75 -29.88
N PRO A 148 -14.17 -32.75 -30.81
CA PRO A 148 -15.12 -32.70 -31.91
C PRO A 148 -16.55 -32.66 -31.38
N ALA A 149 -17.47 -32.09 -32.14
CA ALA A 149 -18.86 -31.88 -31.70
C ALA A 149 -19.53 -33.15 -31.17
N ALA A 150 -19.25 -34.30 -31.77
CA ALA A 150 -19.82 -35.59 -31.36
C ALA A 150 -19.36 -36.10 -29.98
N LEU A 151 -18.28 -35.52 -29.41
CA LEU A 151 -17.71 -35.91 -28.11
C LEU A 151 -17.89 -34.83 -27.04
N ARG A 152 -18.60 -33.75 -27.35
CA ARG A 152 -18.89 -32.70 -26.35
C ARG A 152 -19.94 -33.24 -25.39
N PRO A 153 -19.71 -33.18 -24.07
CA PRO A 153 -20.76 -33.43 -23.11
C PRO A 153 -21.89 -32.44 -23.36
N ASP A 154 -23.15 -32.91 -23.33
CA ASP A 154 -24.30 -32.04 -23.41
C ASP A 154 -24.16 -30.96 -22.34
N ALA A 155 -24.24 -29.70 -22.76
CA ALA A 155 -24.32 -28.59 -21.82
C ALA A 155 -25.69 -28.78 -21.11
N GLY A 156 -25.65 -29.39 -19.93
CA GLY A 156 -26.85 -29.56 -19.11
C GLY A 156 -27.51 -28.19 -18.90
N ASN A 157 -28.79 -28.11 -19.25
CA ASN A 157 -29.68 -26.99 -18.96
C ASN A 157 -29.73 -26.69 -17.47
#